data_18eaca617bad881e6b851660512df5d8
#
_entry.id   18eaca617bad881e6b851660512df5d8
#
_cell.length_a   1.000
_cell.length_b   1.000
_cell.length_c   1.000
_cell.angle_alpha   90.00
_cell.angle_beta   90.00
_cell.angle_gamma   90.00
#
_symmetry.space_group_name_H-M   'P 1'
#
loop_
_entity.id
_entity.type
_entity.pdbx_description
1 polymer ?
#
loop_
_entity_poly.entity_id
_entity_poly.type
_entity_poly.pdbx_seq_one_letter_code
_entity_poly.pdbx_strand_id
1 'polypeptide(L)'
;LEQKKLLITDTTMRDGHQSLLATRMRSIDMINAAPAYAANLPDLFSVECWGGATFDVAYRFLQECPWQRLRDLRTHMPNLMTQMLLRASNGVGYTNYPDNVVQSFVAEAAKGIDVFRVFDSLNWVENMRVAMDGVIDSGKICEASICYTGDILNPDRAKYDIKYYVAM
;
A
#
# COMPACT_ATOMS: atom_id res chain seq x y z
N LEU A 1 2.00 -23.47 5.63
CA LEU A 1 0.91 -23.01 6.51
C LEU A 1 -0.42 -23.34 5.83
N GLU A 2 -1.24 -24.14 6.48
CA GLU A 2 -2.56 -24.48 5.96
C GLU A 2 -3.49 -23.28 6.19
N GLN A 3 -3.85 -22.58 5.13
CA GLN A 3 -4.74 -21.42 5.19
C GLN A 3 -6.18 -21.91 5.31
N LYS A 4 -6.78 -21.69 6.46
CA LYS A 4 -8.17 -22.15 6.77
C LYS A 4 -9.26 -21.19 6.28
N LYS A 5 -8.94 -19.93 5.97
CA LYS A 5 -9.91 -18.90 5.58
C LYS A 5 -9.31 -18.00 4.50
N LEU A 6 -10.12 -17.65 3.51
CA LEU A 6 -9.73 -16.62 2.53
C LEU A 6 -9.57 -15.27 3.24
N LEU A 7 -8.43 -14.62 3.07
CA LEU A 7 -8.17 -13.28 3.58
C LEU A 7 -8.47 -12.25 2.49
N ILE A 8 -9.26 -11.26 2.83
CA ILE A 8 -9.73 -10.23 1.88
C ILE A 8 -9.19 -8.87 2.31
N THR A 9 -8.52 -8.19 1.38
CA THR A 9 -8.14 -6.79 1.51
C THR A 9 -9.08 -5.94 0.67
N ASP A 10 -9.73 -4.95 1.28
CA ASP A 10 -10.48 -3.93 0.56
C ASP A 10 -9.54 -2.81 0.10
N THR A 11 -9.64 -2.40 -1.17
CA THR A 11 -8.79 -1.35 -1.76
C THR A 11 -9.57 -0.10 -2.18
N THR A 12 -10.83 0.00 -1.81
CA THR A 12 -11.72 1.11 -2.20
C THR A 12 -11.14 2.46 -1.79
N MET A 13 -10.58 2.54 -0.58
CA MET A 13 -10.06 3.79 -0.01
C MET A 13 -8.65 4.15 -0.51
N ARG A 14 -8.03 3.35 -1.39
CA ARG A 14 -6.75 3.69 -2.03
C ARG A 14 -6.80 3.48 -3.53
N ASP A 15 -6.77 2.25 -4.02
CA ASP A 15 -6.68 1.95 -5.46
C ASP A 15 -7.99 2.23 -6.18
N GLY A 16 -9.11 1.93 -5.55
CA GLY A 16 -10.43 2.15 -6.13
C GLY A 16 -10.62 3.61 -6.53
N HIS A 17 -10.41 4.55 -5.62
CA HIS A 17 -10.55 5.98 -5.97
C HIS A 17 -9.35 6.52 -6.75
N GLN A 18 -8.16 5.94 -6.61
CA GLN A 18 -7.02 6.30 -7.46
C GLN A 18 -7.34 6.00 -8.92
N SER A 19 -7.93 4.87 -9.21
CA SER A 19 -8.24 4.41 -10.57
C SER A 19 -9.49 5.10 -11.16
N LEU A 20 -10.50 5.33 -10.35
CA LEU A 20 -11.79 5.82 -10.82
C LEU A 20 -11.98 7.33 -10.67
N LEU A 21 -11.36 7.96 -9.68
CA LEU A 21 -11.55 9.37 -9.33
C LEU A 21 -10.23 10.17 -9.39
N ALA A 22 -9.23 9.65 -10.08
CA ALA A 22 -7.89 10.25 -10.13
C ALA A 22 -7.38 10.64 -8.72
N THR A 23 -7.63 9.80 -7.73
CA THR A 23 -7.26 9.98 -6.31
C THR A 23 -7.95 11.18 -5.62
N ARG A 24 -9.03 11.75 -6.21
CA ARG A 24 -9.70 12.96 -5.68
C ARG A 24 -10.74 12.67 -4.58
N MET A 25 -10.75 11.53 -3.95
CA MET A 25 -11.60 11.29 -2.78
C MET A 25 -11.08 12.09 -1.58
N ARG A 26 -11.94 12.91 -0.97
CA ARG A 26 -11.59 13.74 0.19
C ARG A 26 -11.54 12.90 1.47
N SER A 27 -10.76 13.35 2.43
CA SER A 27 -10.69 12.68 3.74
C SER A 27 -12.05 12.55 4.41
N ILE A 28 -12.89 13.58 4.33
CA ILE A 28 -14.23 13.55 4.93
C ILE A 28 -15.11 12.44 4.34
N ASP A 29 -14.98 12.16 3.04
CA ASP A 29 -15.77 11.11 2.38
C ASP A 29 -15.38 9.71 2.91
N MET A 30 -14.08 9.48 3.14
CA MET A 30 -13.56 8.25 3.73
C MET A 30 -13.94 8.11 5.21
N ILE A 31 -13.78 9.19 5.98
CA ILE A 31 -14.08 9.22 7.43
C ILE A 31 -15.56 8.94 7.68
N ASN A 32 -16.45 9.46 6.84
CA ASN A 32 -17.89 9.19 6.95
C ASN A 32 -18.23 7.72 6.69
N ALA A 33 -17.49 7.02 5.84
CA ALA A 33 -17.69 5.61 5.56
C ALA A 33 -17.00 4.68 6.58
N ALA A 34 -15.90 5.12 7.19
CA ALA A 34 -15.04 4.30 8.03
C ALA A 34 -15.75 3.60 9.20
N PRO A 35 -16.68 4.21 9.94
CA PRO A 35 -17.43 3.51 10.98
C PRO A 35 -18.27 2.34 10.48
N ALA A 36 -18.82 2.47 9.26
CA ALA A 36 -19.57 1.39 8.63
C ALA A 36 -18.66 0.21 8.25
N TYR A 37 -17.43 0.47 7.80
CA TYR A 37 -16.41 -0.57 7.60
C TYR A 37 -16.10 -1.30 8.92
N ALA A 38 -15.81 -0.55 9.98
CA ALA A 38 -15.51 -1.12 11.29
C ALA A 38 -16.63 -1.99 11.86
N ALA A 39 -17.90 -1.58 11.64
CA ALA A 39 -19.07 -2.28 12.17
C ALA A 39 -19.50 -3.47 11.32
N ASN A 40 -19.44 -3.36 9.99
CA ASN A 40 -20.06 -4.35 9.08
C ASN A 40 -19.06 -5.29 8.41
N LEU A 41 -17.75 -4.95 8.43
CA LEU A 41 -16.70 -5.71 7.76
C LEU A 41 -15.56 -6.12 8.72
N PRO A 42 -15.85 -6.62 9.94
CA PRO A 42 -14.83 -6.90 10.94
C PRO A 42 -13.89 -8.06 10.55
N ASP A 43 -14.28 -8.83 9.56
CA ASP A 43 -13.55 -10.01 9.06
C ASP A 43 -12.56 -9.68 7.93
N LEU A 44 -12.48 -8.43 7.49
CA LEU A 44 -11.46 -8.05 6.53
C LEU A 44 -10.06 -8.29 7.10
N PHE A 45 -9.16 -8.79 6.26
CA PHE A 45 -7.75 -8.87 6.61
C PHE A 45 -7.17 -7.47 6.77
N SER A 46 -7.43 -6.58 5.81
CA SER A 46 -6.97 -5.20 5.85
C SER A 46 -7.83 -4.28 4.99
N VAL A 47 -7.76 -2.99 5.28
CA VAL A 47 -8.27 -1.91 4.42
C VAL A 47 -7.06 -1.14 3.89
N GLU A 48 -6.82 -1.23 2.58
CA GLU A 48 -5.80 -0.42 1.93
C GLU A 48 -6.36 1.00 1.72
N CYS A 49 -5.86 1.95 2.49
CA CYS A 49 -6.43 3.29 2.60
C CYS A 49 -5.40 4.41 2.42
N TRP A 50 -4.14 4.09 2.15
CA TRP A 50 -3.06 5.08 2.14
C TRP A 50 -1.92 4.68 1.19
N GLY A 51 -1.00 5.62 0.93
CA GLY A 51 0.12 5.40 0.01
C GLY A 51 -0.24 5.64 -1.46
N GLY A 52 0.54 5.11 -2.38
CA GLY A 52 0.37 5.36 -3.81
C GLY A 52 0.38 6.86 -4.13
N ALA A 53 -0.63 7.35 -4.86
CA ALA A 53 -0.78 8.76 -5.20
C ALA A 53 -1.49 9.59 -4.12
N THR A 54 -1.92 8.98 -3.01
CA THR A 54 -2.64 9.67 -1.93
C THR A 54 -1.89 10.89 -1.42
N PHE A 55 -0.58 10.75 -1.20
CA PHE A 55 0.27 11.82 -0.64
C PHE A 55 0.32 13.05 -1.54
N ASP A 56 0.68 12.84 -2.80
CA ASP A 56 0.81 13.91 -3.78
C ASP A 56 -0.52 14.61 -4.03
N VAL A 57 -1.59 13.83 -4.21
CA VAL A 57 -2.92 14.38 -4.50
C VAL A 57 -3.51 15.11 -3.30
N ALA A 58 -3.32 14.60 -2.08
CA ALA A 58 -3.79 15.28 -0.87
C ALA A 58 -3.18 16.67 -0.77
N TYR A 59 -1.88 16.81 -0.92
CA TYR A 59 -1.21 18.12 -0.86
C TYR A 59 -1.51 19.00 -2.05
N ARG A 60 -1.40 18.46 -3.27
CA ARG A 60 -1.42 19.26 -4.50
C ARG A 60 -2.82 19.69 -4.91
N PHE A 61 -3.81 18.85 -4.71
CA PHE A 61 -5.15 19.06 -5.27
C PHE A 61 -6.25 19.21 -4.22
N LEU A 62 -6.15 18.47 -3.10
CA LEU A 62 -7.19 18.50 -2.07
C LEU A 62 -6.89 19.49 -0.95
N GLN A 63 -5.65 19.97 -0.86
CA GLN A 63 -5.16 20.84 0.24
C GLN A 63 -5.41 20.22 1.62
N GLU A 64 -5.23 18.89 1.70
CA GLU A 64 -5.41 18.10 2.91
C GLU A 64 -4.06 17.54 3.39
N CYS A 65 -3.96 17.29 4.70
CA CYS A 65 -2.80 16.61 5.29
C CYS A 65 -2.99 15.08 5.21
N PRO A 66 -2.19 14.33 4.44
CA PRO A 66 -2.32 12.88 4.33
C PRO A 66 -2.02 12.17 5.67
N TRP A 67 -1.16 12.73 6.52
CA TRP A 67 -0.89 12.20 7.85
C TRP A 67 -2.10 12.34 8.79
N GLN A 68 -2.84 13.45 8.69
CA GLN A 68 -4.07 13.62 9.46
C GLN A 68 -5.13 12.63 8.99
N ARG A 69 -5.28 12.46 7.66
CA ARG A 69 -6.16 11.42 7.09
C ARG A 69 -5.88 10.05 7.68
N LEU A 70 -4.61 9.64 7.76
CA LEU A 70 -4.24 8.35 8.31
C LEU A 70 -4.66 8.22 9.78
N ARG A 71 -4.40 9.23 10.60
CA ARG A 71 -4.79 9.24 12.02
C ARG A 71 -6.31 9.15 12.20
N ASP A 72 -7.04 9.91 11.39
CA ASP A 72 -8.51 9.93 11.46
C ASP A 72 -9.10 8.58 11.03
N LEU A 73 -8.62 7.98 9.94
CA LEU A 73 -9.04 6.65 9.51
C LEU A 73 -8.74 5.60 10.60
N ARG A 74 -7.55 5.64 11.21
CA ARG A 74 -7.20 4.74 12.30
C ARG A 74 -8.13 4.89 13.50
N THR A 75 -8.53 6.11 13.83
CA THR A 75 -9.47 6.39 14.91
C THR A 75 -10.86 5.80 14.63
N HIS A 76 -11.32 5.87 13.38
CA HIS A 76 -12.66 5.41 13.00
C HIS A 76 -12.74 3.92 12.63
N MET A 77 -11.60 3.27 12.40
CA MET A 77 -11.49 1.82 12.13
C MET A 77 -10.45 1.15 13.05
N PRO A 78 -10.62 1.21 14.39
CA PRO A 78 -9.60 0.73 15.31
C PRO A 78 -9.42 -0.80 15.29
N ASN A 79 -10.43 -1.53 14.86
CA ASN A 79 -10.48 -3.00 14.80
C ASN A 79 -10.03 -3.60 13.47
N LEU A 80 -9.76 -2.76 12.46
CA LEU A 80 -9.29 -3.20 11.16
C LEU A 80 -7.80 -2.90 10.97
N MET A 81 -7.08 -3.79 10.31
CA MET A 81 -5.72 -3.49 9.89
C MET A 81 -5.74 -2.50 8.73
N THR A 82 -4.96 -1.44 8.86
CA THR A 82 -4.76 -0.46 7.79
C THR A 82 -3.57 -0.87 6.94
N GLN A 83 -3.72 -0.69 5.63
CA GLN A 83 -2.69 -1.04 4.65
C GLN A 83 -2.34 0.14 3.77
N MET A 84 -1.06 0.20 3.35
CA MET A 84 -0.59 1.18 2.38
C MET A 84 0.18 0.55 1.22
N LEU A 85 0.21 1.24 0.09
CA LEU A 85 1.11 0.96 -1.00
C LEU A 85 2.38 1.81 -0.86
N LEU A 86 3.55 1.15 -0.82
CA LEU A 86 4.87 1.77 -0.71
C LEU A 86 5.70 1.46 -1.96
N ARG A 87 6.14 2.49 -2.67
CA ARG A 87 6.89 2.37 -3.91
C ARG A 87 8.39 2.18 -3.66
N ALA A 88 8.75 1.13 -2.91
CA ALA A 88 10.14 0.85 -2.57
C ALA A 88 10.90 2.11 -2.13
N SER A 89 12.10 2.37 -2.66
CA SER A 89 12.88 3.57 -2.34
C SER A 89 12.27 4.89 -2.83
N ASN A 90 11.26 4.84 -3.68
CA ASN A 90 10.50 6.04 -4.06
C ASN A 90 9.48 6.45 -2.97
N GLY A 91 9.25 5.61 -1.97
CA GLY A 91 8.30 5.90 -0.89
C GLY A 91 6.90 6.17 -1.44
N VAL A 92 6.45 7.40 -1.28
CA VAL A 92 5.20 7.92 -1.87
C VAL A 92 5.46 8.97 -2.96
N GLY A 93 6.72 9.09 -3.39
CA GLY A 93 7.17 10.01 -4.44
C GLY A 93 7.39 9.34 -5.80
N TYR A 94 8.18 9.99 -6.65
CA TYR A 94 8.41 9.60 -8.05
C TYR A 94 9.89 9.43 -8.39
N THR A 95 10.78 9.63 -7.42
CA THR A 95 12.22 9.42 -7.52
C THR A 95 12.70 8.70 -6.27
N ASN A 96 13.84 8.03 -6.34
CA ASN A 96 14.41 7.37 -5.16
C ASN A 96 14.81 8.40 -4.10
N TYR A 97 14.41 8.13 -2.89
CA TYR A 97 14.89 8.86 -1.71
C TYR A 97 16.12 8.17 -1.12
N PRO A 98 16.97 8.90 -0.38
CA PRO A 98 18.01 8.29 0.44
C PRO A 98 17.44 7.30 1.45
N ASP A 99 18.21 6.28 1.79
CA ASP A 99 17.80 5.18 2.67
C ASP A 99 17.23 5.66 4.01
N ASN A 100 17.90 6.64 4.64
CA ASN A 100 17.46 7.21 5.90
C ASN A 100 16.11 7.92 5.81
N VAL A 101 15.77 8.47 4.66
CA VAL A 101 14.45 9.10 4.41
C VAL A 101 13.39 8.02 4.29
N VAL A 102 13.65 6.93 3.56
CA VAL A 102 12.75 5.79 3.43
C VAL A 102 12.49 5.15 4.80
N GLN A 103 13.54 4.90 5.56
CA GLN A 103 13.44 4.33 6.92
C GLN A 103 12.64 5.22 7.87
N SER A 104 12.92 6.53 7.88
CA SER A 104 12.19 7.49 8.71
C SER A 104 10.73 7.60 8.32
N PHE A 105 10.43 7.56 7.00
CA PHE A 105 9.07 7.57 6.50
C PHE A 105 8.30 6.33 6.96
N VAL A 106 8.91 5.14 6.83
CA VAL A 106 8.29 3.87 7.26
C VAL A 106 8.04 3.87 8.77
N ALA A 107 9.02 4.30 9.57
CA ALA A 107 8.88 4.37 11.01
C ALA A 107 7.73 5.30 11.45
N GLU A 108 7.54 6.44 10.76
CA GLU A 108 6.44 7.34 11.05
C GLU A 108 5.09 6.78 10.58
N ALA A 109 5.03 6.20 9.39
CA ALA A 109 3.83 5.58 8.84
C ALA A 109 3.37 4.38 9.67
N ALA A 110 4.30 3.61 10.24
CA ALA A 110 4.03 2.45 11.08
C ALA A 110 3.22 2.77 12.36
N LYS A 111 3.13 4.03 12.74
CA LYS A 111 2.25 4.47 13.85
C LYS A 111 0.77 4.34 13.51
N GLY A 112 0.42 4.33 12.23
CA GLY A 112 -0.97 4.20 11.77
C GLY A 112 -1.20 3.09 10.75
N ILE A 113 -0.17 2.49 10.18
CA ILE A 113 -0.23 1.43 9.18
C ILE A 113 0.22 0.10 9.80
N ASP A 114 -0.50 -0.97 9.49
CA ASP A 114 -0.21 -2.33 9.94
C ASP A 114 0.41 -3.19 8.84
N VAL A 115 0.03 -2.96 7.58
CA VAL A 115 0.49 -3.74 6.42
C VAL A 115 1.08 -2.80 5.37
N PHE A 116 2.33 -3.05 4.97
CA PHE A 116 3.00 -2.30 3.92
C PHE A 116 3.15 -3.19 2.69
N ARG A 117 2.43 -2.86 1.61
CA ARG A 117 2.65 -3.48 0.30
C ARG A 117 3.80 -2.77 -0.38
N VAL A 118 4.97 -3.42 -0.37
CA VAL A 118 6.19 -2.90 -0.99
C VAL A 118 6.31 -3.47 -2.39
N PHE A 119 6.51 -2.60 -3.38
CA PHE A 119 6.75 -3.01 -4.75
C PHE A 119 7.77 -2.11 -5.45
N ASP A 120 8.39 -2.63 -6.48
CA ASP A 120 9.15 -1.87 -7.47
C ASP A 120 8.56 -2.15 -8.86
N SER A 121 8.31 -1.09 -9.65
CA SER A 121 7.64 -1.22 -10.96
C SER A 121 8.46 -2.00 -11.99
N LEU A 122 9.75 -2.13 -11.78
CA LEU A 122 10.67 -2.91 -12.60
C LEU A 122 11.02 -4.26 -12.00
N ASN A 123 10.39 -4.61 -10.87
CA ASN A 123 10.72 -5.81 -10.08
C ASN A 123 12.19 -5.86 -9.64
N TRP A 124 12.79 -4.70 -9.38
CA TRP A 124 14.15 -4.64 -8.89
C TRP A 124 14.19 -4.84 -7.38
N VAL A 125 14.38 -6.09 -6.97
CA VAL A 125 14.33 -6.51 -5.56
C VAL A 125 15.31 -5.73 -4.68
N GLU A 126 16.50 -5.40 -5.20
CA GLU A 126 17.50 -4.64 -4.45
C GLU A 126 16.97 -3.25 -4.05
N ASN A 127 16.16 -2.61 -4.92
CA ASN A 127 15.53 -1.33 -4.63
C ASN A 127 14.42 -1.44 -3.57
N MET A 128 13.90 -2.63 -3.33
CA MET A 128 12.87 -2.88 -2.32
C MET A 128 13.44 -3.11 -0.92
N ARG A 129 14.70 -3.53 -0.78
CA ARG A 129 15.30 -4.00 0.47
C ARG A 129 15.17 -2.98 1.60
N VAL A 130 15.60 -1.76 1.38
CA VAL A 130 15.59 -0.71 2.43
C VAL A 130 14.18 -0.49 2.99
N ALA A 131 13.18 -0.47 2.11
CA ALA A 131 11.79 -0.32 2.53
C ALA A 131 11.30 -1.55 3.28
N MET A 132 11.60 -2.77 2.80
CA MET A 132 11.22 -4.02 3.45
C MET A 132 11.87 -4.15 4.83
N ASP A 133 13.17 -3.87 4.95
CA ASP A 133 13.89 -3.92 6.22
C ASP A 133 13.28 -2.91 7.21
N GLY A 134 13.01 -1.68 6.77
CA GLY A 134 12.37 -0.68 7.61
C GLY A 134 10.98 -1.10 8.11
N VAL A 135 10.21 -1.80 7.30
CA VAL A 135 8.90 -2.34 7.70
C VAL A 135 9.06 -3.44 8.75
N ILE A 136 10.00 -4.36 8.53
CA ILE A 136 10.29 -5.47 9.47
C ILE A 136 10.79 -4.91 10.81
N ASP A 137 11.72 -3.96 10.77
CA ASP A 137 12.26 -3.29 11.97
C ASP A 137 11.18 -2.54 12.76
N SER A 138 10.14 -2.05 12.07
CA SER A 138 8.98 -1.42 12.71
C SER A 138 7.98 -2.42 13.31
N GLY A 139 8.23 -3.73 13.18
CA GLY A 139 7.35 -4.79 13.68
C GLY A 139 6.03 -4.90 12.93
N LYS A 140 5.98 -4.41 11.68
CA LYS A 140 4.80 -4.42 10.83
C LYS A 140 4.85 -5.51 9.77
N ILE A 141 3.70 -5.77 9.14
CA ILE A 141 3.60 -6.79 8.10
C ILE A 141 4.15 -6.21 6.79
N CYS A 142 5.18 -6.88 6.26
CA CYS A 142 5.73 -6.58 4.95
C CYS A 142 5.12 -7.51 3.91
N GLU A 143 4.32 -6.95 3.01
CA GLU A 143 3.79 -7.64 1.84
C GLU A 143 4.64 -7.28 0.62
N ALA A 144 5.64 -8.11 0.31
CA ALA A 144 6.47 -7.93 -0.88
C ALA A 144 5.68 -8.34 -2.13
N SER A 145 5.54 -7.42 -3.08
CA SER A 145 4.72 -7.61 -4.27
C SER A 145 5.55 -7.60 -5.54
N ILE A 146 5.24 -8.52 -6.43
CA ILE A 146 5.81 -8.60 -7.78
C ILE A 146 4.87 -7.91 -8.75
N CYS A 147 5.40 -6.98 -9.55
CA CYS A 147 4.69 -6.39 -10.66
C CYS A 147 4.70 -7.36 -11.86
N TYR A 148 3.50 -7.63 -12.33
CA TYR A 148 3.26 -8.61 -13.36
C TYR A 148 2.79 -7.91 -14.64
N THR A 149 3.35 -8.27 -15.75
CA THR A 149 3.07 -7.64 -17.05
C THR A 149 3.08 -8.65 -18.19
N GLY A 150 2.26 -8.38 -19.18
CA GLY A 150 2.15 -9.21 -20.38
C GLY A 150 1.33 -10.49 -20.20
N ASP A 151 1.33 -11.33 -21.21
CA ASP A 151 0.67 -12.62 -21.20
C ASP A 151 1.69 -13.72 -20.94
N ILE A 152 1.74 -14.23 -19.72
CA ILE A 152 2.69 -15.27 -19.29
C ILE A 152 2.42 -16.64 -19.93
N LEU A 153 1.25 -16.82 -20.52
CA LEU A 153 0.89 -18.05 -21.21
C LEU A 153 1.26 -18.02 -22.68
N ASN A 154 1.65 -16.86 -23.22
CA ASN A 154 2.05 -16.73 -24.61
C ASN A 154 3.51 -17.20 -24.81
N PRO A 155 3.76 -18.32 -25.53
CA PRO A 155 5.09 -18.88 -25.71
C PRO A 155 6.05 -17.98 -26.51
N ASP A 156 5.51 -17.02 -27.26
CA ASP A 156 6.31 -16.07 -28.06
C ASP A 156 6.86 -14.92 -27.19
N ARG A 157 6.46 -14.83 -25.94
CA ARG A 157 6.85 -13.81 -24.96
C ARG A 157 7.90 -14.32 -23.97
N ALA A 158 9.15 -14.49 -24.44
CA ALA A 158 10.22 -15.10 -23.65
C ALA A 158 10.74 -14.25 -22.48
N LYS A 159 10.50 -12.92 -22.46
CA LYS A 159 11.13 -12.03 -21.46
C LYS A 159 10.47 -12.09 -20.09
N TYR A 160 9.15 -12.21 -20.03
CA TYR A 160 8.36 -12.18 -18.79
C TYR A 160 7.49 -13.43 -18.71
N ASP A 161 8.14 -14.59 -18.81
CA ASP A 161 7.52 -15.89 -18.70
C ASP A 161 7.37 -16.33 -17.22
N ILE A 162 6.75 -17.46 -17.00
CA ILE A 162 6.57 -18.01 -15.66
C ILE A 162 7.91 -18.28 -14.94
N LYS A 163 8.96 -18.64 -15.69
CA LYS A 163 10.29 -18.91 -15.10
C LYS A 163 10.89 -17.64 -14.52
N TYR A 164 10.72 -16.51 -15.21
CA TYR A 164 11.14 -15.21 -14.73
C TYR A 164 10.51 -14.88 -13.38
N TYR A 165 9.17 -15.04 -13.24
CA TYR A 165 8.46 -14.72 -12.01
C TYR A 165 8.75 -15.72 -10.86
N VAL A 166 8.99 -16.99 -11.18
CA VAL A 166 9.36 -18.01 -10.18
C VAL A 166 10.78 -17.81 -9.65
N ALA A 167 11.67 -17.23 -10.45
CA ALA A 167 13.07 -16.98 -10.07
C ALA A 167 13.23 -15.73 -9.17
N MET A 168 12.22 -14.88 -9.09
CA MET A 168 12.20 -13.71 -8.20
C MET A 168 11.81 -14.09 -6.77
#